data_dcb00ad86c4f6d5d7a7ed57f2c14e8eb
#
_entry.id   dcb00ad86c4f6d5d7a7ed57f2c14e8eb
#
_cell.length_a   1.000
_cell.length_b   1.000
_cell.length_c   1.000
_cell.angle_alpha   90.00
_cell.angle_beta   90.00
_cell.angle_gamma   90.00
#
_symmetry.space_group_name_H-M   'P 1'
#
loop_
_entity.id
_entity.type
_entity.pdbx_description
1 polymer ?
#
loop_
_entity_poly.entity_id
_entity_poly.type
_entity_poly.pdbx_seq_one_letter_code
_entity_poly.pdbx_strand_id
1 'polypeptide(L)'
;GTFRMMGQASEVIGSDPRTKGVMIMQMTWSAGDHLISREAIKTVTDLKGKTVAVQQGGPHIGMLDDVLKTAQLGWDDITVKFYDALTGPGSPPAAFKDDPSISACFAITPDMFGLCTDLNGVGTGAEGTVKGAHVLVSTAELSRSIADVYVCRKDFYDANRPLVRKFVAGYLKAAEELVDKRAAHDAGTRDQSYI
;
A
#
# COMPACT_ATOMS: atom_id res chain seq x y z
N GLY A 1 5.02 -5.79 6.86
CA GLY A 1 4.52 -6.36 5.60
C GLY A 1 3.01 -6.44 5.59
N THR A 2 2.41 -6.80 4.47
CA THR A 2 0.97 -6.96 4.36
C THR A 2 0.57 -8.43 4.43
N PHE A 3 -0.69 -8.70 4.80
CA PHE A 3 -1.19 -10.08 4.90
C PHE A 3 -1.09 -10.86 3.59
N ARG A 4 -1.43 -10.22 2.47
CA ARG A 4 -1.36 -10.87 1.13
C ARG A 4 0.08 -11.14 0.68
N MET A 5 1.03 -10.23 0.97
CA MET A 5 2.45 -10.48 0.72
C MET A 5 2.96 -11.70 1.49
N MET A 6 2.50 -11.87 2.73
CA MET A 6 2.83 -13.07 3.52
C MET A 6 2.34 -14.35 2.85
N GLY A 7 1.15 -14.33 2.28
CA GLY A 7 0.61 -15.46 1.50
C GLY A 7 1.49 -15.78 0.28
N GLN A 8 1.86 -14.77 -0.49
CA GLN A 8 2.72 -14.91 -1.68
C GLN A 8 4.12 -15.41 -1.33
N ALA A 9 4.71 -14.91 -0.24
CA ALA A 9 6.03 -15.32 0.21
C ALA A 9 6.02 -16.71 0.88
N SER A 10 4.86 -17.22 1.31
CA SER A 10 4.76 -18.45 2.11
C SER A 10 5.26 -19.70 1.39
N GLU A 11 5.16 -19.77 0.08
CA GLU A 11 5.71 -20.87 -0.70
C GLU A 11 7.25 -20.90 -0.65
N VAL A 12 7.88 -19.75 -0.70
CA VAL A 12 9.34 -19.63 -0.66
C VAL A 12 9.88 -19.80 0.76
N ILE A 13 9.35 -19.02 1.72
CA ILE A 13 9.82 -19.03 3.11
C ILE A 13 9.27 -20.22 3.91
N GLY A 14 8.23 -20.89 3.43
CA GLY A 14 7.58 -22.01 4.07
C GLY A 14 8.22 -23.37 3.78
N SER A 15 9.14 -23.45 2.82
CA SER A 15 9.89 -24.68 2.48
C SER A 15 10.73 -25.19 3.65
N ASP A 16 11.29 -24.28 4.47
CA ASP A 16 11.96 -24.63 5.73
C ASP A 16 11.03 -24.29 6.92
N PRO A 17 10.63 -25.28 7.74
CA PRO A 17 9.77 -25.07 8.89
C PRO A 17 10.24 -24.00 9.88
N ARG A 18 11.58 -23.76 9.94
CA ARG A 18 12.18 -22.74 10.82
C ARG A 18 11.95 -21.32 10.33
N THR A 19 11.83 -21.14 9.03
CA THR A 19 11.67 -19.82 8.39
C THR A 19 10.21 -19.45 8.11
N LYS A 20 9.27 -20.35 8.37
CA LYS A 20 7.82 -20.05 8.25
C LYS A 20 7.48 -18.75 8.94
N GLY A 21 6.73 -17.89 8.25
CA GLY A 21 6.20 -16.66 8.82
C GLY A 21 5.04 -16.94 9.79
N VAL A 22 5.06 -16.26 10.91
CA VAL A 22 3.94 -16.23 11.87
C VAL A 22 3.45 -14.80 11.94
N MET A 23 2.18 -14.58 11.57
CA MET A 23 1.53 -13.29 11.79
C MET A 23 1.19 -13.19 13.28
N ILE A 24 1.72 -12.16 13.95
CA ILE A 24 1.53 -11.96 15.39
C ILE A 24 0.44 -10.95 15.71
N MET A 25 0.21 -9.98 14.83
CA MET A 25 -0.92 -9.04 14.92
C MET A 25 -1.13 -8.29 13.62
N GLN A 26 -2.34 -7.80 13.42
CA GLN A 26 -2.63 -6.75 12.44
C GLN A 26 -2.42 -5.39 13.11
N MET A 27 -1.79 -4.46 12.38
CA MET A 27 -1.55 -3.09 12.85
C MET A 27 -2.69 -2.17 12.44
N THR A 28 -2.98 -2.14 11.13
CA THR A 28 -3.97 -1.24 10.53
C THR A 28 -4.48 -1.78 9.20
N TRP A 29 -5.54 -1.18 8.71
CA TRP A 29 -5.88 -1.18 7.30
C TRP A 29 -5.24 0.04 6.65
N SER A 30 -4.44 -0.16 5.61
CA SER A 30 -3.78 0.96 4.93
C SER A 30 -4.79 1.91 4.31
N ALA A 31 -4.53 3.20 4.46
CA ALA A 31 -5.25 4.28 3.79
C ALA A 31 -4.33 5.07 2.83
N GLY A 32 -3.12 4.61 2.65
CA GLY A 32 -2.07 5.32 1.91
C GLY A 32 -1.61 4.63 0.63
N ASP A 33 -2.41 3.74 0.05
CA ASP A 33 -2.11 3.06 -1.22
C ASP A 33 -3.06 3.51 -2.31
N HIS A 34 -2.51 3.86 -3.47
CA HIS A 34 -3.25 4.51 -4.54
C HIS A 34 -2.92 3.90 -5.90
N LEU A 35 -3.96 3.74 -6.72
CA LEU A 35 -3.84 3.54 -8.16
C LEU A 35 -3.98 4.91 -8.82
N ILE A 36 -2.91 5.38 -9.45
CA ILE A 36 -2.84 6.67 -10.11
C ILE A 36 -2.89 6.43 -11.62
N SER A 37 -3.66 7.23 -12.32
CA SER A 37 -3.83 7.11 -13.76
C SER A 37 -3.57 8.43 -14.50
N ARG A 38 -3.28 8.32 -15.81
CA ARG A 38 -3.24 9.46 -16.69
C ARG A 38 -4.64 9.98 -17.02
N GLU A 39 -4.71 11.21 -17.49
CA GLU A 39 -5.95 11.96 -17.76
C GLU A 39 -7.01 11.18 -18.56
N ALA A 40 -6.58 10.34 -19.51
CA ALA A 40 -7.48 9.58 -20.37
C ALA A 40 -8.21 8.41 -19.66
N ILE A 41 -7.75 8.01 -18.46
CA ILE A 41 -8.31 6.90 -17.69
C ILE A 41 -9.18 7.50 -16.57
N LYS A 42 -10.48 7.40 -16.67
CA LYS A 42 -11.43 7.99 -15.71
C LYS A 42 -12.10 6.94 -14.81
N THR A 43 -12.14 5.70 -15.27
CA THR A 43 -12.73 4.58 -14.56
C THR A 43 -11.80 3.37 -14.63
N VAL A 44 -12.01 2.40 -13.76
CA VAL A 44 -11.22 1.16 -13.78
C VAL A 44 -11.42 0.39 -15.09
N THR A 45 -12.60 0.46 -15.70
CA THR A 45 -12.87 -0.18 -17.00
C THR A 45 -12.03 0.38 -18.14
N ASP A 46 -11.58 1.64 -18.05
CA ASP A 46 -10.70 2.26 -19.05
C ASP A 46 -9.27 1.66 -19.04
N LEU A 47 -8.94 0.86 -18.03
CA LEU A 47 -7.67 0.13 -17.96
C LEU A 47 -7.58 -1.01 -18.99
N LYS A 48 -8.69 -1.43 -19.59
CA LYS A 48 -8.67 -2.47 -20.61
C LYS A 48 -7.73 -2.13 -21.76
N GLY A 49 -6.80 -3.02 -22.06
CA GLY A 49 -5.76 -2.84 -23.07
C GLY A 49 -4.66 -1.84 -22.68
N LYS A 50 -4.60 -1.40 -21.42
CA LYS A 50 -3.63 -0.41 -20.94
C LYS A 50 -2.47 -1.06 -20.18
N THR A 51 -1.39 -0.30 -20.03
CA THR A 51 -0.22 -0.70 -19.25
C THR A 51 -0.33 -0.15 -17.83
N VAL A 52 -0.21 -1.04 -16.85
CA VAL A 52 -0.24 -0.74 -15.42
C VAL A 52 1.10 -1.13 -14.79
N ALA A 53 1.74 -0.19 -14.09
CA ALA A 53 2.97 -0.43 -13.36
C ALA A 53 2.70 -0.79 -11.91
N VAL A 54 3.34 -1.86 -11.41
CA VAL A 54 3.17 -2.36 -10.04
C VAL A 54 4.47 -2.93 -9.50
N GLN A 55 4.69 -2.87 -8.19
CA GLN A 55 5.82 -3.55 -7.57
C GLN A 55 5.63 -5.07 -7.61
N GLN A 56 6.66 -5.79 -8.04
CA GLN A 56 6.67 -7.25 -8.05
C GLN A 56 6.61 -7.80 -6.62
N GLY A 57 5.67 -8.69 -6.34
CA GLY A 57 5.48 -9.28 -5.01
C GLY A 57 5.09 -8.27 -3.93
N GLY A 58 4.74 -7.04 -4.31
CA GLY A 58 4.38 -5.95 -3.40
C GLY A 58 2.92 -5.99 -2.92
N PRO A 59 2.54 -5.04 -2.06
CA PRO A 59 1.20 -4.98 -1.47
C PRO A 59 0.10 -4.75 -2.52
N HIS A 60 0.45 -4.09 -3.62
CA HIS A 60 -0.49 -3.65 -4.64
C HIS A 60 -0.96 -4.75 -5.60
N ILE A 61 -0.29 -5.92 -5.64
CA ILE A 61 -0.72 -7.05 -6.49
C ILE A 61 -2.15 -7.47 -6.12
N GLY A 62 -2.42 -7.66 -4.83
CA GLY A 62 -3.75 -8.02 -4.37
C GLY A 62 -4.78 -6.91 -4.58
N MET A 63 -4.38 -5.64 -4.41
CA MET A 63 -5.27 -4.50 -4.68
C MET A 63 -5.62 -4.41 -6.17
N LEU A 64 -4.65 -4.62 -7.07
CA LEU A 64 -4.90 -4.64 -8.52
C LEU A 64 -5.88 -5.75 -8.89
N ASP A 65 -5.71 -6.95 -8.34
CA ASP A 65 -6.62 -8.08 -8.57
C ASP A 65 -8.07 -7.74 -8.15
N ASP A 66 -8.25 -7.15 -6.97
CA ASP A 66 -9.58 -6.73 -6.48
C ASP A 66 -10.19 -5.65 -7.37
N VAL A 67 -9.39 -4.66 -7.76
CA VAL A 67 -9.84 -3.54 -8.61
C VAL A 67 -10.26 -4.05 -9.99
N LEU A 68 -9.46 -4.91 -10.62
CA LEU A 68 -9.81 -5.51 -11.91
C LEU A 68 -11.10 -6.34 -11.82
N LYS A 69 -11.24 -7.20 -10.82
CA LYS A 69 -12.45 -8.02 -10.62
C LYS A 69 -13.70 -7.17 -10.43
N THR A 70 -13.60 -6.07 -9.71
CA THR A 70 -14.73 -5.13 -9.52
C THR A 70 -15.19 -4.55 -10.84
N ALA A 71 -14.26 -4.31 -11.78
CA ALA A 71 -14.57 -3.83 -13.13
C ALA A 71 -14.89 -4.95 -14.15
N GLN A 72 -14.99 -6.20 -13.68
CA GLN A 72 -15.17 -7.39 -14.54
C GLN A 72 -14.02 -7.57 -15.55
N LEU A 73 -12.81 -7.13 -15.19
CA LEU A 73 -11.58 -7.33 -15.94
C LEU A 73 -10.74 -8.45 -15.32
N GLY A 74 -9.93 -9.08 -16.15
CA GLY A 74 -8.90 -10.03 -15.74
C GLY A 74 -7.49 -9.50 -15.99
N TRP A 75 -6.49 -10.25 -15.53
CA TRP A 75 -5.09 -9.94 -15.76
C TRP A 75 -4.72 -9.90 -17.26
N ASP A 76 -5.40 -10.69 -18.08
CA ASP A 76 -5.19 -10.75 -19.53
C ASP A 76 -5.81 -9.54 -20.27
N ASP A 77 -6.64 -8.75 -19.59
CA ASP A 77 -7.22 -7.53 -20.17
C ASP A 77 -6.29 -6.33 -20.08
N ILE A 78 -5.15 -6.42 -19.38
CA ILE A 78 -4.17 -5.35 -19.18
C ILE A 78 -2.75 -5.84 -19.48
N THR A 79 -1.82 -4.91 -19.68
CA THR A 79 -0.38 -5.21 -19.69
C THR A 79 0.21 -4.78 -18.36
N VAL A 80 0.81 -5.70 -17.61
CA VAL A 80 1.44 -5.37 -16.32
C VAL A 80 2.95 -5.23 -16.51
N LYS A 81 3.51 -4.09 -16.05
CA LYS A 81 4.95 -3.90 -15.89
C LYS A 81 5.32 -4.02 -14.42
N PHE A 82 6.18 -4.98 -14.10
CA PHE A 82 6.68 -5.22 -12.76
C PHE A 82 7.96 -4.44 -12.48
N TYR A 83 8.08 -3.93 -11.26
CA TYR A 83 9.22 -3.17 -10.76
C TYR A 83 9.67 -3.73 -9.41
N ASP A 84 10.97 -3.66 -9.14
CA ASP A 84 11.54 -4.26 -7.91
C ASP A 84 11.34 -3.35 -6.69
N ALA A 85 11.39 -2.04 -6.86
CA ALA A 85 11.24 -1.09 -5.77
C ALA A 85 9.78 -0.64 -5.59
N LEU A 86 9.38 -0.36 -4.34
CA LEU A 86 8.08 0.26 -4.03
C LEU A 86 8.12 1.76 -4.26
N THR A 87 9.22 2.40 -3.87
CA THR A 87 9.43 3.86 -3.90
C THR A 87 10.81 4.19 -4.47
N GLY A 88 11.01 5.44 -4.87
CA GLY A 88 12.30 5.92 -5.39
C GLY A 88 12.65 5.39 -6.78
N PRO A 89 13.94 5.40 -7.17
CA PRO A 89 14.37 4.91 -8.47
C PRO A 89 14.02 3.44 -8.68
N GLY A 90 13.52 3.11 -9.88
CA GLY A 90 13.10 1.74 -10.22
C GLY A 90 11.74 1.33 -9.65
N SER A 91 10.94 2.28 -9.17
CA SER A 91 9.58 2.07 -8.69
C SER A 91 8.53 2.36 -9.75
N PRO A 92 7.28 1.88 -9.59
CA PRO A 92 6.17 2.21 -10.48
C PRO A 92 5.92 3.72 -10.61
N PRO A 93 5.95 4.55 -9.52
CA PRO A 93 5.81 5.99 -9.63
C PRO A 93 6.89 6.67 -10.46
N ALA A 94 8.16 6.26 -10.29
CA ALA A 94 9.27 6.79 -11.08
C ALA A 94 9.10 6.45 -12.56
N ALA A 95 8.81 5.18 -12.87
CA ALA A 95 8.58 4.73 -14.23
C ALA A 95 7.38 5.43 -14.90
N PHE A 96 6.30 5.69 -14.14
CA PHE A 96 5.14 6.42 -14.65
C PHE A 96 5.47 7.87 -15.04
N LYS A 97 6.41 8.53 -14.33
CA LYS A 97 6.90 9.86 -14.73
C LYS A 97 7.65 9.82 -16.06
N ASP A 98 8.52 8.83 -16.20
CA ASP A 98 9.52 8.78 -17.29
C ASP A 98 8.95 8.15 -18.57
N ASP A 99 7.98 7.22 -18.46
CA ASP A 99 7.43 6.46 -19.57
C ASP A 99 5.95 6.79 -19.82
N PRO A 100 5.63 7.62 -20.83
CA PRO A 100 4.24 7.96 -21.15
C PRO A 100 3.39 6.79 -21.66
N SER A 101 3.99 5.64 -22.00
CA SER A 101 3.25 4.42 -22.37
C SER A 101 2.59 3.74 -21.18
N ILE A 102 3.04 4.02 -19.95
CA ILE A 102 2.41 3.55 -18.72
C ILE A 102 1.16 4.40 -18.45
N SER A 103 0.00 3.77 -18.51
CA SER A 103 -1.30 4.44 -18.36
C SER A 103 -1.73 4.62 -16.91
N ALA A 104 -1.29 3.72 -16.02
CA ALA A 104 -1.53 3.79 -14.58
C ALA A 104 -0.38 3.18 -13.78
N CYS A 105 -0.22 3.59 -12.54
CA CYS A 105 0.77 3.03 -11.63
C CYS A 105 0.25 2.97 -10.20
N PHE A 106 0.76 2.04 -9.42
CA PHE A 106 0.55 2.05 -7.98
C PHE A 106 1.60 2.89 -7.29
N ALA A 107 1.17 3.64 -6.29
CA ALA A 107 2.02 4.48 -5.45
C ALA A 107 1.50 4.51 -4.01
N ILE A 108 2.38 4.74 -3.05
CA ILE A 108 2.01 5.08 -1.67
C ILE A 108 1.88 6.60 -1.52
N THR A 109 1.24 7.05 -0.44
CA THR A 109 0.91 8.47 -0.19
C THR A 109 2.04 9.46 -0.47
N PRO A 110 3.31 9.27 -0.01
CA PRO A 110 4.37 10.24 -0.30
C PRO A 110 4.65 10.39 -1.81
N ASP A 111 4.67 9.28 -2.54
CA ASP A 111 4.93 9.30 -4.00
C ASP A 111 3.72 9.83 -4.78
N MET A 112 2.50 9.60 -4.27
CA MET A 112 1.27 10.11 -4.87
C MET A 112 1.32 11.65 -4.98
N PHE A 113 1.75 12.35 -3.92
CA PHE A 113 1.91 13.80 -3.96
C PHE A 113 2.92 14.28 -5.01
N GLY A 114 3.90 13.43 -5.34
CA GLY A 114 4.84 13.69 -6.43
C GLY A 114 4.29 13.40 -7.83
N LEU A 115 3.09 12.86 -7.97
CA LEU A 115 2.43 12.57 -9.26
C LEU A 115 1.19 13.44 -9.48
N CYS A 116 0.37 13.57 -8.43
CA CYS A 116 -0.81 14.44 -8.36
C CYS A 116 -0.60 15.47 -7.24
N THR A 117 -1.47 16.46 -7.11
CA THR A 117 -1.35 17.47 -6.06
C THR A 117 -1.83 16.96 -4.69
N ASP A 118 -2.88 16.15 -4.68
CA ASP A 118 -3.49 15.50 -3.50
C ASP A 118 -4.43 14.36 -3.93
N LEU A 119 -5.17 13.76 -2.99
CA LEU A 119 -6.12 12.67 -3.26
C LEU A 119 -7.20 13.04 -4.27
N ASN A 120 -7.63 14.28 -4.32
CA ASN A 120 -8.69 14.78 -5.21
C ASN A 120 -8.13 15.71 -6.30
N GLY A 121 -6.82 15.97 -6.26
CA GLY A 121 -6.14 16.88 -7.15
C GLY A 121 -5.65 16.22 -8.42
N VAL A 122 -5.35 17.06 -9.39
CA VAL A 122 -4.82 16.64 -10.69
C VAL A 122 -3.42 17.21 -10.87
N GLY A 123 -2.48 16.38 -11.30
CA GLY A 123 -1.13 16.78 -11.59
C GLY A 123 -1.10 17.86 -12.68
N THR A 124 -0.38 18.94 -12.44
CA THR A 124 -0.28 20.08 -13.36
C THR A 124 0.84 19.93 -14.37
N GLY A 125 1.79 19.05 -14.12
CA GLY A 125 3.05 18.94 -14.85
C GLY A 125 4.13 19.89 -14.32
N ALA A 126 3.80 20.71 -13.31
CA ALA A 126 4.76 21.52 -12.58
C ALA A 126 5.24 20.78 -11.32
N GLU A 127 6.36 21.23 -10.73
CA GLU A 127 6.92 20.73 -9.46
C GLU A 127 7.12 19.19 -9.42
N GLY A 128 7.39 18.59 -10.60
CA GLY A 128 7.62 17.15 -10.73
C GLY A 128 6.35 16.29 -10.77
N THR A 129 5.16 16.91 -10.76
CA THR A 129 3.90 16.20 -10.99
C THR A 129 3.73 15.79 -12.46
N VAL A 130 2.86 14.82 -12.73
CA VAL A 130 2.54 14.40 -14.10
C VAL A 130 1.25 15.08 -14.56
N LYS A 131 1.31 15.83 -15.65
CA LYS A 131 0.14 16.55 -16.17
C LYS A 131 -1.05 15.60 -16.42
N GLY A 132 -2.18 15.94 -15.84
CA GLY A 132 -3.42 15.16 -15.95
C GLY A 132 -3.47 13.91 -15.07
N ALA A 133 -2.39 13.58 -14.34
CA ALA A 133 -2.40 12.45 -13.43
C ALA A 133 -3.33 12.71 -12.25
N HIS A 134 -4.09 11.68 -11.86
CA HIS A 134 -5.04 11.74 -10.75
C HIS A 134 -5.17 10.38 -10.09
N VAL A 135 -5.65 10.38 -8.85
CA VAL A 135 -5.97 9.15 -8.12
C VAL A 135 -7.23 8.53 -8.71
N LEU A 136 -7.13 7.31 -9.23
CA LEU A 136 -8.25 6.55 -9.77
C LEU A 136 -8.95 5.73 -8.68
N VAL A 137 -8.15 5.12 -7.79
CA VAL A 137 -8.62 4.31 -6.65
C VAL A 137 -7.68 4.52 -5.48
N SER A 138 -8.20 4.64 -4.28
CA SER A 138 -7.44 4.82 -3.05
C SER A 138 -7.93 3.89 -1.95
N THR A 139 -7.02 3.34 -1.15
CA THR A 139 -7.37 2.62 0.09
C THR A 139 -7.92 3.54 1.17
N ALA A 140 -7.77 4.87 1.03
CA ALA A 140 -8.47 5.83 1.88
C ALA A 140 -10.00 5.75 1.73
N GLU A 141 -10.48 5.34 0.55
CA GLU A 141 -11.90 5.17 0.23
C GLU A 141 -12.34 3.69 0.26
N LEU A 142 -11.41 2.77 -0.04
CA LEU A 142 -11.64 1.34 -0.01
C LEU A 142 -11.36 0.80 1.39
N SER A 143 -12.38 0.44 2.14
CA SER A 143 -12.19 -0.22 3.43
C SER A 143 -11.64 -1.64 3.26
N ARG A 144 -10.62 -1.97 4.06
CA ARG A 144 -10.09 -3.34 4.24
C ARG A 144 -9.43 -3.97 3.00
N SER A 145 -8.80 -3.17 2.14
CA SER A 145 -8.07 -3.70 0.98
C SER A 145 -6.68 -4.24 1.38
N ILE A 146 -5.88 -3.45 2.09
CA ILE A 146 -4.51 -3.79 2.48
C ILE A 146 -4.40 -3.83 4.00
N ALA A 147 -4.26 -5.03 4.55
CA ALA A 147 -4.02 -5.26 5.98
C ALA A 147 -2.53 -5.23 6.28
N ASP A 148 -2.06 -4.24 7.03
CA ASP A 148 -0.70 -4.20 7.52
C ASP A 148 -0.54 -5.09 8.75
N VAL A 149 0.51 -5.91 8.75
CA VAL A 149 0.71 -6.93 9.77
C VAL A 149 2.15 -6.96 10.27
N TYR A 150 2.33 -7.26 11.55
CA TYR A 150 3.60 -7.71 12.10
C TYR A 150 3.74 -9.22 11.92
N VAL A 151 4.91 -9.61 11.44
CA VAL A 151 5.29 -11.01 11.26
C VAL A 151 6.65 -11.27 11.85
N CYS A 152 6.87 -12.49 12.32
CA CYS A 152 8.18 -12.97 12.69
C CYS A 152 8.41 -14.40 12.20
N ARG A 153 9.62 -14.85 12.23
CA ARG A 153 9.95 -16.25 11.92
C ARG A 153 9.39 -17.17 13.00
N LYS A 154 8.95 -18.36 12.58
CA LYS A 154 8.36 -19.33 13.50
C LYS A 154 9.31 -19.80 14.59
N ASP A 155 10.58 -20.04 14.27
CA ASP A 155 11.59 -20.42 15.25
C ASP A 155 11.79 -19.34 16.32
N PHE A 156 11.85 -18.05 15.90
CA PHE A 156 11.89 -16.93 16.84
C PHE A 156 10.63 -16.86 17.72
N TYR A 157 9.44 -17.00 17.09
CA TYR A 157 8.18 -17.00 17.82
C TYR A 157 8.13 -18.09 18.88
N ASP A 158 8.50 -19.33 18.52
CA ASP A 158 8.46 -20.47 19.43
C ASP A 158 9.44 -20.33 20.59
N ALA A 159 10.63 -19.77 20.33
CA ALA A 159 11.66 -19.53 21.35
C ALA A 159 11.36 -18.31 22.26
N ASN A 160 10.55 -17.35 21.78
CA ASN A 160 10.40 -16.03 22.42
C ASN A 160 8.92 -15.64 22.67
N ARG A 161 8.01 -16.58 22.84
CA ARG A 161 6.57 -16.29 23.05
C ARG A 161 6.27 -15.23 24.11
N PRO A 162 6.93 -15.25 25.30
CA PRO A 162 6.67 -14.22 26.30
C PRO A 162 7.10 -12.83 25.84
N LEU A 163 8.20 -12.72 25.08
CA LEU A 163 8.68 -11.45 24.51
C LEU A 163 7.69 -10.93 23.46
N VAL A 164 7.23 -11.81 22.57
CA VAL A 164 6.22 -11.43 21.54
C VAL A 164 4.92 -10.95 22.18
N ARG A 165 4.46 -11.62 23.25
CA ARG A 165 3.28 -11.16 24.00
C ARG A 165 3.48 -9.77 24.62
N LYS A 166 4.65 -9.51 25.22
CA LYS A 166 4.97 -8.18 25.78
C LYS A 166 5.02 -7.11 24.69
N PHE A 167 5.59 -7.42 23.53
CA PHE A 167 5.63 -6.53 22.39
C PHE A 167 4.21 -6.15 21.93
N VAL A 168 3.34 -7.15 21.71
CA VAL A 168 1.94 -6.92 21.29
C VAL A 168 1.18 -6.11 22.33
N ALA A 169 1.31 -6.45 23.61
CA ALA A 169 0.64 -5.72 24.69
C ALA A 169 1.12 -4.26 24.78
N GLY A 170 2.43 -4.02 24.66
CA GLY A 170 3.00 -2.67 24.64
C GLY A 170 2.54 -1.86 23.43
N TYR A 171 2.48 -2.49 22.25
CA TYR A 171 1.99 -1.84 21.04
C TYR A 171 0.53 -1.42 21.16
N LEU A 172 -0.36 -2.34 21.64
CA LEU A 172 -1.78 -2.05 21.80
C LEU A 172 -2.02 -0.94 22.82
N LYS A 173 -1.28 -0.97 23.94
CA LYS A 173 -1.33 0.11 24.95
C LYS A 173 -0.90 1.46 24.38
N ALA A 174 0.20 1.49 23.62
CA ALA A 174 0.66 2.73 22.97
C ALA A 174 -0.35 3.25 21.94
N ALA A 175 -1.02 2.35 21.21
CA ALA A 175 -2.08 2.73 20.28
C ALA A 175 -3.29 3.35 21.00
N GLU A 176 -3.72 2.80 22.14
CA GLU A 176 -4.78 3.39 22.97
C GLU A 176 -4.38 4.79 23.47
N GLU A 177 -3.17 4.92 24.04
CA GLU A 177 -2.66 6.22 24.50
C GLU A 177 -2.61 7.26 23.37
N LEU A 178 -2.26 6.84 22.15
CA LEU A 178 -2.21 7.73 20.99
C LEU A 178 -3.62 8.21 20.59
N VAL A 179 -4.62 7.33 20.65
CA VAL A 179 -6.03 7.69 20.39
C VAL A 179 -6.51 8.72 21.39
N ASP A 180 -6.23 8.54 22.67
CA ASP A 180 -6.63 9.48 23.74
C ASP A 180 -5.95 10.84 23.56
N LYS A 181 -4.66 10.83 23.25
CA LYS A 181 -3.89 12.07 22.99
C LYS A 181 -4.41 12.82 21.77
N ARG A 182 -4.74 12.11 20.70
CA ARG A 182 -5.33 12.70 19.51
C ARG A 182 -6.70 13.31 19.83
N ALA A 183 -7.55 12.62 20.56
CA ALA A 183 -8.86 13.14 20.97
C ALA A 183 -8.72 14.42 21.80
N ALA A 184 -7.75 14.48 22.74
CA ALA A 184 -7.44 15.69 23.51
C ALA A 184 -6.94 16.85 22.63
N HIS A 185 -6.08 16.55 21.65
CA HIS A 185 -5.61 17.53 20.68
C HIS A 185 -6.77 18.10 19.84
N ASP A 186 -7.62 17.23 19.30
CA ASP A 186 -8.77 17.61 18.46
C ASP A 186 -9.82 18.41 19.25
N ALA A 187 -9.92 18.17 20.58
CA ALA A 187 -10.75 18.94 21.49
C ALA A 187 -10.14 20.30 21.91
N GLY A 188 -8.96 20.66 21.41
CA GLY A 188 -8.26 21.91 21.74
C GLY A 188 -7.55 21.92 23.10
N THR A 189 -7.57 20.82 23.84
CA THR A 189 -6.79 20.59 25.05
C THR A 189 -5.43 20.01 24.66
N ARG A 190 -4.55 20.88 24.16
CA ARG A 190 -3.28 20.48 23.55
C ARG A 190 -2.40 19.71 24.54
N ASP A 191 -2.34 18.40 24.40
CA ASP A 191 -1.27 17.62 25.01
C ASP A 191 0.01 17.82 24.17
N GLN A 192 0.97 18.59 24.72
CA GLN A 192 2.25 18.85 24.03
C GLN A 192 3.07 17.60 23.77
N SER A 193 2.75 16.47 24.40
CA SER A 193 3.40 15.19 24.18
C SER A 193 2.93 14.45 22.91
N TYR A 194 1.96 15.01 22.19
CA TYR A 194 1.46 14.46 20.93
C TYR A 194 2.25 14.97 19.70
N ILE A 195 3.05 16.03 19.85
CA ILE A 195 3.81 16.65 18.75
C ILE A 195 5.14 15.93 18.57
#